data_22c036764b5a5b487ce264f23161d18b
#
_entry.id   22c036764b5a5b487ce264f23161d18b
#
_cell.length_a   1.000
_cell.length_b   1.000
_cell.length_c   1.000
_cell.angle_alpha   90.00
_cell.angle_beta   90.00
_cell.angle_gamma   90.00
#
_symmetry.space_group_name_H-M   'P 1'
#
loop_
_entity.id
_entity.type
_entity.pdbx_description
1 polymer ?
#
loop_
_entity_poly.entity_id
_entity_poly.type
_entity_poly.pdbx_seq_one_letter_code
_entity_poly.pdbx_strand_id
1 'polypeptide(L)'
;MKKSSVLLMVGILLIGLLASISFAKATSKLVVIITPSHDNPFFKSEDVGAAARAKALGYQTLSLVHNDDVNKQNELFDTAISRKAAAIICDNAGADATVAPVKRAKAAGIPTFLIDREINATGIAVSQIVSNNYQGAKLGGEAFVKFMGEKGNYVELVGKESDTNAGIRSKGYHDVIDQYPDLKLVARQSANWSQTEAYSKMESIIQANKNIKGVICGNDTMAMGAMAALNAAGMGQVIVVGFDGSNDVRDSILRGEIKATALQPAYRIAEMAVEQADKYLKTGSTGLKEKQLMDCILITKENANKLETFAMKK
;
A
#
# COMPACT_ATOMS: atom_id res chain seq x y z
N MET A 1 57.15 -61.63 -58.55
CA MET A 1 57.84 -60.44 -58.02
C MET A 1 56.90 -59.28 -58.09
N LYS A 2 56.14 -58.94 -57.05
CA LYS A 2 55.49 -57.63 -56.84
C LYS A 2 55.27 -57.49 -55.34
N LYS A 3 55.94 -56.53 -54.72
CA LYS A 3 55.79 -56.16 -53.36
C LYS A 3 54.56 -55.25 -53.22
N SER A 4 53.56 -55.60 -52.44
CA SER A 4 52.44 -54.78 -52.13
C SER A 4 52.66 -54.20 -50.74
N SER A 5 52.79 -52.87 -50.67
CA SER A 5 52.90 -52.10 -49.48
C SER A 5 51.50 -51.86 -48.91
N VAL A 6 51.23 -52.30 -47.69
CA VAL A 6 50.00 -52.02 -46.93
C VAL A 6 50.23 -50.70 -46.17
N LEU A 7 49.52 -49.69 -46.54
CA LEU A 7 49.48 -48.41 -45.79
C LEU A 7 48.46 -48.48 -44.69
N LEU A 8 48.93 -48.47 -43.45
CA LEU A 8 48.08 -48.44 -42.23
C LEU A 8 47.67 -47.00 -41.93
N MET A 9 46.43 -46.63 -42.26
CA MET A 9 45.87 -45.34 -41.89
C MET A 9 45.39 -45.43 -40.45
N VAL A 10 46.10 -44.77 -39.50
CA VAL A 10 45.64 -44.53 -38.13
C VAL A 10 44.79 -43.26 -38.14
N GLY A 11 43.47 -43.47 -38.09
CA GLY A 11 42.51 -42.38 -37.89
C GLY A 11 42.48 -41.95 -36.43
N ILE A 12 43.02 -40.80 -36.10
CA ILE A 12 42.88 -40.17 -34.78
C ILE A 12 41.49 -39.53 -34.69
N LEU A 13 40.58 -40.18 -33.98
CA LEU A 13 39.25 -39.64 -33.66
C LEU A 13 39.42 -38.62 -32.51
N LEU A 14 39.52 -37.34 -32.85
CA LEU A 14 39.46 -36.24 -31.89
C LEU A 14 38.00 -36.04 -31.49
N ILE A 15 37.58 -36.68 -30.39
CA ILE A 15 36.28 -36.35 -29.77
C ILE A 15 36.45 -35.03 -29.02
N GLY A 16 36.04 -33.94 -29.67
CA GLY A 16 35.93 -32.62 -29.05
C GLY A 16 34.80 -32.61 -28.03
N LEU A 17 35.15 -32.73 -26.74
CA LEU A 17 34.24 -32.52 -25.64
C LEU A 17 33.94 -31.03 -25.54
N LEU A 18 32.93 -30.54 -26.27
CA LEU A 18 32.36 -29.20 -26.07
C LEU A 18 31.66 -29.20 -24.71
N ALA A 19 32.42 -28.92 -23.67
CA ALA A 19 31.85 -28.56 -22.38
C ALA A 19 31.04 -27.24 -22.55
N SER A 20 29.74 -27.37 -22.73
CA SER A 20 28.82 -26.24 -22.66
C SER A 20 28.91 -25.65 -21.25
N ILE A 21 29.78 -24.66 -21.06
CA ILE A 21 29.78 -23.83 -19.86
C ILE A 21 28.48 -23.03 -19.88
N SER A 22 27.42 -23.62 -19.33
CA SER A 22 26.22 -22.87 -18.97
C SER A 22 26.64 -21.85 -17.91
N PHE A 23 26.95 -20.63 -18.34
CA PHE A 23 26.96 -19.51 -17.43
C PHE A 23 25.55 -19.36 -16.88
N ALA A 24 25.31 -19.95 -15.72
CA ALA A 24 24.12 -19.63 -14.94
C ALA A 24 24.13 -18.12 -14.75
N LYS A 25 23.25 -17.42 -15.48
CA LYS A 25 23.07 -15.98 -15.35
C LYS A 25 22.79 -15.72 -13.89
N ALA A 26 23.72 -15.12 -13.17
CA ALA A 26 23.54 -14.80 -11.76
C ALA A 26 22.24 -14.00 -11.64
N THR A 27 21.21 -14.65 -11.13
CA THR A 27 19.92 -14.00 -10.93
C THR A 27 20.11 -12.90 -9.88
N SER A 28 19.74 -11.68 -10.22
CA SER A 28 19.77 -10.57 -9.27
C SER A 28 19.06 -10.96 -7.98
N LYS A 29 19.65 -10.60 -6.85
CA LYS A 29 19.03 -10.77 -5.52
C LYS A 29 18.52 -9.46 -4.94
N LEU A 30 18.44 -8.40 -5.75
CA LEU A 30 17.99 -7.09 -5.30
C LEU A 30 16.47 -6.97 -5.44
N VAL A 31 15.76 -6.77 -4.34
CA VAL A 31 14.36 -6.32 -4.31
C VAL A 31 14.34 -4.82 -4.08
N VAL A 32 13.72 -4.08 -4.99
CA VAL A 32 13.52 -2.64 -4.85
C VAL A 32 12.13 -2.40 -4.28
N ILE A 33 12.06 -1.62 -3.19
CA ILE A 33 10.84 -1.25 -2.50
C ILE A 33 10.60 0.23 -2.75
N ILE A 34 9.45 0.59 -3.30
CA ILE A 34 9.10 1.97 -3.67
C ILE A 34 7.81 2.33 -2.95
N THR A 35 7.86 3.35 -2.10
CA THR A 35 6.71 3.77 -1.27
C THR A 35 6.53 5.29 -1.29
N PRO A 36 5.37 5.81 -0.83
CA PRO A 36 5.22 7.22 -0.50
C PRO A 36 6.12 7.68 0.68
N SER A 37 5.93 8.92 1.16
CA SER A 37 6.71 9.47 2.27
C SER A 37 6.54 8.67 3.57
N HIS A 38 7.65 8.38 4.24
CA HIS A 38 7.66 7.74 5.55
C HIS A 38 7.23 8.67 6.71
N ASP A 39 6.89 9.93 6.43
CA ASP A 39 6.21 10.81 7.39
C ASP A 39 4.83 10.25 7.78
N ASN A 40 4.20 9.48 6.87
CA ASN A 40 3.06 8.65 7.21
C ASN A 40 3.56 7.27 7.71
N PRO A 41 3.27 6.90 8.97
CA PRO A 41 3.74 5.64 9.55
C PRO A 41 3.20 4.38 8.84
N PHE A 42 2.10 4.51 8.09
CA PHE A 42 1.55 3.43 7.27
C PHE A 42 2.55 3.00 6.19
N PHE A 43 3.02 3.92 5.37
CA PHE A 43 3.99 3.63 4.30
C PHE A 43 5.35 3.19 4.83
N LYS A 44 5.76 3.72 5.99
CA LYS A 44 6.96 3.22 6.68
C LYS A 44 6.80 1.77 7.12
N SER A 45 5.62 1.38 7.58
CA SER A 45 5.32 -0.01 7.99
C SER A 45 5.40 -0.98 6.79
N GLU A 46 4.95 -0.55 5.61
CA GLU A 46 5.09 -1.32 4.38
C GLU A 46 6.55 -1.54 3.99
N ASP A 47 7.35 -0.48 3.97
CA ASP A 47 8.79 -0.59 3.66
C ASP A 47 9.50 -1.54 4.63
N VAL A 48 9.24 -1.37 5.94
CA VAL A 48 9.84 -2.22 6.98
C VAL A 48 9.42 -3.67 6.81
N GLY A 49 8.15 -3.95 6.56
CA GLY A 49 7.62 -5.30 6.36
C GLY A 49 8.21 -5.97 5.12
N ALA A 50 8.21 -5.27 4.00
CA ALA A 50 8.81 -5.78 2.75
C ALA A 50 10.32 -6.03 2.92
N ALA A 51 11.06 -5.07 3.50
CA ALA A 51 12.50 -5.18 3.68
C ALA A 51 12.88 -6.32 4.63
N ALA A 52 12.15 -6.46 5.74
CA ALA A 52 12.38 -7.54 6.70
C ALA A 52 12.15 -8.91 6.06
N ARG A 53 11.03 -9.06 5.32
CA ARG A 53 10.70 -10.32 4.67
C ARG A 53 11.67 -10.66 3.55
N ALA A 54 12.07 -9.69 2.73
CA ALA A 54 13.05 -9.88 1.67
C ALA A 54 14.40 -10.34 2.22
N LYS A 55 14.88 -9.70 3.28
CA LYS A 55 16.12 -10.10 3.97
C LYS A 55 16.03 -11.51 4.54
N ALA A 56 14.92 -11.88 5.16
CA ALA A 56 14.68 -13.21 5.69
C ALA A 56 14.71 -14.31 4.60
N LEU A 57 14.35 -13.96 3.36
CA LEU A 57 14.42 -14.84 2.19
C LEU A 57 15.77 -14.78 1.44
N GLY A 58 16.75 -14.03 1.94
CA GLY A 58 18.10 -13.94 1.39
C GLY A 58 18.25 -12.93 0.24
N TYR A 59 17.32 -11.98 0.10
CA TYR A 59 17.42 -10.87 -0.84
C TYR A 59 18.12 -9.66 -0.23
N GLN A 60 18.79 -8.89 -1.08
CA GLN A 60 19.20 -7.52 -0.79
C GLN A 60 18.03 -6.58 -1.03
N THR A 61 17.94 -5.48 -0.30
CA THR A 61 16.86 -4.51 -0.45
C THR A 61 17.37 -3.12 -0.75
N LEU A 62 16.61 -2.37 -1.54
CA LEU A 62 16.79 -0.95 -1.76
C LEU A 62 15.42 -0.27 -1.58
N SER A 63 15.28 0.47 -0.49
CA SER A 63 14.09 1.26 -0.20
C SER A 63 14.21 2.65 -0.81
N LEU A 64 13.19 3.09 -1.53
CA LEU A 64 13.13 4.35 -2.26
C LEU A 64 11.78 5.02 -2.01
N VAL A 65 11.77 6.35 -1.89
CA VAL A 65 10.58 7.12 -1.55
C VAL A 65 10.26 8.12 -2.67
N HIS A 66 9.01 8.09 -3.15
CA HIS A 66 8.55 9.00 -4.22
C HIS A 66 7.80 10.24 -3.72
N ASN A 67 7.44 10.33 -2.43
CA ASN A 67 6.73 11.49 -1.85
C ASN A 67 5.43 11.86 -2.59
N ASP A 68 4.70 10.87 -3.10
CA ASP A 68 3.52 11.05 -3.96
C ASP A 68 3.78 11.86 -5.26
N ASP A 69 5.05 11.99 -5.67
CA ASP A 69 5.45 12.60 -6.94
C ASP A 69 5.57 11.52 -8.03
N VAL A 70 4.73 11.64 -9.05
CA VAL A 70 4.67 10.74 -10.20
C VAL A 70 5.97 10.73 -11.00
N ASN A 71 6.62 11.89 -11.17
CA ASN A 71 7.87 12.00 -11.93
C ASN A 71 8.99 11.30 -11.15
N LYS A 72 9.04 11.55 -9.85
CA LYS A 72 9.99 10.86 -8.96
C LYS A 72 9.78 9.35 -8.99
N GLN A 73 8.54 8.87 -8.91
CA GLN A 73 8.24 7.44 -9.03
C GLN A 73 8.78 6.86 -10.35
N ASN A 74 8.58 7.56 -11.48
CA ASN A 74 9.12 7.12 -12.77
C ASN A 74 10.64 6.93 -12.73
N GLU A 75 11.39 7.90 -12.15
CA GLU A 75 12.84 7.82 -11.97
C GLU A 75 13.24 6.62 -11.10
N LEU A 76 12.46 6.32 -10.06
CA LEU A 76 12.71 5.19 -9.16
C LEU A 76 12.49 3.83 -9.85
N PHE A 77 11.48 3.72 -10.73
CA PHE A 77 11.32 2.54 -11.59
C PHE A 77 12.51 2.38 -12.55
N ASP A 78 12.94 3.47 -13.19
CA ASP A 78 14.09 3.45 -14.08
C ASP A 78 15.39 3.10 -13.32
N THR A 79 15.51 3.52 -12.07
CA THR A 79 16.59 3.10 -11.16
C THR A 79 16.53 1.59 -10.89
N ALA A 80 15.35 1.03 -10.61
CA ALA A 80 15.18 -0.41 -10.40
C ALA A 80 15.54 -1.21 -11.65
N ILE A 81 15.15 -0.72 -12.83
CA ILE A 81 15.46 -1.34 -14.13
C ILE A 81 16.97 -1.31 -14.39
N SER A 82 17.62 -0.16 -14.24
CA SER A 82 19.06 0.00 -14.48
C SER A 82 19.91 -0.86 -13.52
N ARG A 83 19.46 -1.03 -12.29
CA ARG A 83 20.08 -1.91 -11.29
C ARG A 83 19.76 -3.39 -11.50
N LYS A 84 18.96 -3.73 -12.51
CA LYS A 84 18.52 -5.11 -12.80
C LYS A 84 17.90 -5.77 -11.56
N ALA A 85 16.98 -5.09 -10.92
CA ALA A 85 16.27 -5.62 -9.76
C ALA A 85 15.67 -7.00 -10.07
N ALA A 86 15.64 -7.89 -9.09
CA ALA A 86 14.94 -9.17 -9.20
C ALA A 86 13.42 -8.97 -9.19
N ALA A 87 12.93 -8.03 -8.39
CA ALA A 87 11.52 -7.66 -8.30
C ALA A 87 11.38 -6.22 -7.80
N ILE A 88 10.23 -5.62 -8.08
CA ILE A 88 9.81 -4.33 -7.55
C ILE A 88 8.56 -4.55 -6.69
N ILE A 89 8.61 -4.08 -5.43
CA ILE A 89 7.43 -3.96 -4.55
C ILE A 89 7.08 -2.47 -4.53
N CYS A 90 5.86 -2.10 -4.88
CA CYS A 90 5.51 -0.68 -5.03
C CYS A 90 4.13 -0.36 -4.46
N ASP A 91 4.08 0.58 -3.52
CA ASP A 91 2.90 1.40 -3.27
C ASP A 91 2.99 2.64 -4.14
N ASN A 92 2.04 2.87 -5.02
CA ASN A 92 2.19 3.75 -6.17
C ASN A 92 1.77 5.21 -5.91
N ALA A 93 2.29 6.16 -6.75
CA ALA A 93 1.98 7.58 -6.65
C ALA A 93 0.65 7.99 -7.34
N GLY A 94 0.02 7.08 -8.06
CA GLY A 94 -1.26 7.33 -8.74
C GLY A 94 -1.61 6.20 -9.71
N ALA A 95 -2.89 5.83 -9.73
CA ALA A 95 -3.39 4.63 -10.40
C ALA A 95 -3.14 4.62 -11.93
N ASP A 96 -3.38 5.74 -12.61
CA ASP A 96 -3.15 5.87 -14.07
C ASP A 96 -1.68 6.07 -14.38
N ALA A 97 -1.02 6.95 -13.64
CA ALA A 97 0.37 7.35 -13.89
C ALA A 97 1.36 6.19 -13.72
N THR A 98 1.01 5.19 -12.91
CA THR A 98 1.88 4.02 -12.64
C THR A 98 1.78 2.92 -13.70
N VAL A 99 0.79 2.97 -14.58
CA VAL A 99 0.64 1.98 -15.67
C VAL A 99 1.88 1.94 -16.57
N ALA A 100 2.39 3.10 -16.96
CA ALA A 100 3.55 3.18 -17.87
C ALA A 100 4.85 2.62 -17.25
N PRO A 101 5.28 3.02 -16.03
CA PRO A 101 6.49 2.47 -15.42
C PRO A 101 6.39 0.97 -15.15
N VAL A 102 5.22 0.43 -14.75
CA VAL A 102 5.03 -1.02 -14.59
C VAL A 102 5.19 -1.76 -15.91
N LYS A 103 4.66 -1.22 -17.03
CA LYS A 103 4.88 -1.77 -18.37
C LYS A 103 6.37 -1.78 -18.74
N ARG A 104 7.11 -0.71 -18.44
CA ARG A 104 8.57 -0.66 -18.70
C ARG A 104 9.32 -1.70 -17.89
N ALA A 105 9.02 -1.85 -16.60
CA ALA A 105 9.61 -2.88 -15.74
C ALA A 105 9.33 -4.28 -16.30
N LYS A 106 8.08 -4.56 -16.67
CA LYS A 106 7.69 -5.84 -17.31
C LYS A 106 8.46 -6.09 -18.61
N ALA A 107 8.58 -5.10 -19.49
CA ALA A 107 9.35 -5.21 -20.74
C ALA A 107 10.85 -5.47 -20.49
N ALA A 108 11.39 -4.96 -19.39
CA ALA A 108 12.76 -5.24 -18.93
C ALA A 108 12.91 -6.60 -18.22
N GLY A 109 11.83 -7.40 -18.11
CA GLY A 109 11.83 -8.69 -17.44
C GLY A 109 11.81 -8.62 -15.92
N ILE A 110 11.44 -7.47 -15.33
CA ILE A 110 11.39 -7.27 -13.88
C ILE A 110 9.93 -7.31 -13.43
N PRO A 111 9.53 -8.33 -12.64
CA PRO A 111 8.17 -8.44 -12.11
C PRO A 111 7.90 -7.35 -11.07
N THR A 112 6.70 -6.77 -11.14
CA THR A 112 6.22 -5.77 -10.19
C THR A 112 5.06 -6.34 -9.37
N PHE A 113 5.10 -6.12 -8.06
CA PHE A 113 4.08 -6.47 -7.07
C PHE A 113 3.61 -5.16 -6.44
N LEU A 114 2.35 -4.82 -6.64
CA LEU A 114 1.75 -3.62 -6.09
C LEU A 114 1.14 -3.92 -4.73
N ILE A 115 1.27 -2.98 -3.82
CA ILE A 115 0.71 -3.03 -2.46
C ILE A 115 -0.11 -1.77 -2.19
N ASP A 116 -1.08 -1.86 -1.29
CA ASP A 116 -2.00 -0.82 -0.85
C ASP A 116 -2.81 -0.17 -1.97
N ARG A 117 -2.18 0.37 -3.00
CA ARG A 117 -2.83 1.10 -4.09
C ARG A 117 -2.83 0.31 -5.39
N GLU A 118 -4.03 0.13 -5.98
CA GLU A 118 -4.16 -0.48 -7.30
C GLU A 118 -3.76 0.47 -8.42
N ILE A 119 -3.49 -0.09 -9.60
CA ILE A 119 -3.40 0.66 -10.85
C ILE A 119 -4.61 0.37 -11.75
N ASN A 120 -4.94 1.31 -12.64
CA ASN A 120 -6.04 1.18 -13.60
C ASN A 120 -5.64 0.30 -14.80
N ALA A 121 -5.00 -0.84 -14.51
CA ALA A 121 -4.64 -1.86 -15.48
C ALA A 121 -4.53 -3.23 -14.83
N THR A 122 -4.70 -4.28 -15.63
CA THR A 122 -4.48 -5.67 -15.25
C THR A 122 -3.57 -6.36 -16.28
N GLY A 123 -2.96 -7.49 -15.91
CA GLY A 123 -2.10 -8.28 -16.77
C GLY A 123 -0.69 -7.70 -16.97
N ILE A 124 -0.33 -6.64 -16.26
CA ILE A 124 1.01 -6.02 -16.33
C ILE A 124 1.80 -6.13 -15.03
N ALA A 125 1.16 -6.03 -13.87
CA ALA A 125 1.73 -6.41 -12.58
C ALA A 125 1.52 -7.91 -12.32
N VAL A 126 2.36 -8.52 -11.49
CA VAL A 126 2.21 -9.92 -11.07
C VAL A 126 1.14 -10.04 -10.00
N SER A 127 1.10 -9.09 -9.08
CA SER A 127 0.03 -8.97 -8.08
C SER A 127 -0.25 -7.52 -7.71
N GLN A 128 -1.48 -7.29 -7.24
CA GLN A 128 -2.00 -6.06 -6.65
C GLN A 128 -2.69 -6.46 -5.35
N ILE A 129 -2.00 -6.32 -4.23
CA ILE A 129 -2.47 -6.76 -2.90
C ILE A 129 -2.87 -5.53 -2.12
N VAL A 130 -4.15 -5.36 -1.87
CA VAL A 130 -4.71 -4.18 -1.24
C VAL A 130 -5.64 -4.57 -0.09
N SER A 131 -5.91 -3.63 0.80
CA SER A 131 -6.96 -3.82 1.80
C SER A 131 -8.34 -3.83 1.14
N ASN A 132 -9.30 -4.53 1.72
CA ASN A 132 -10.70 -4.43 1.34
C ASN A 132 -11.27 -3.08 1.81
N ASN A 133 -10.84 -2.02 1.09
CA ASN A 133 -11.11 -0.63 1.44
C ASN A 133 -12.61 -0.33 1.56
N TYR A 134 -13.43 -0.94 0.70
CA TYR A 134 -14.88 -0.76 0.76
C TYR A 134 -15.48 -1.38 2.03
N GLN A 135 -15.08 -2.60 2.37
CA GLN A 135 -15.53 -3.29 3.59
C GLN A 135 -15.06 -2.53 4.85
N GLY A 136 -13.78 -2.10 4.89
CA GLY A 136 -13.24 -1.31 6.01
C GLY A 136 -13.96 0.03 6.18
N ALA A 137 -14.28 0.71 5.06
CA ALA A 137 -15.03 1.97 5.09
C ALA A 137 -16.47 1.76 5.58
N LYS A 138 -17.13 0.68 5.20
CA LYS A 138 -18.45 0.36 5.79
C LYS A 138 -18.37 0.17 7.29
N LEU A 139 -17.38 -0.56 7.80
CA LEU A 139 -17.16 -0.71 9.25
C LEU A 139 -16.96 0.64 9.95
N GLY A 140 -16.13 1.52 9.34
CA GLY A 140 -15.92 2.89 9.82
C GLY A 140 -17.19 3.74 9.79
N GLY A 141 -17.97 3.65 8.71
CA GLY A 141 -19.27 4.33 8.56
C GLY A 141 -20.30 3.89 9.60
N GLU A 142 -20.44 2.57 9.82
CA GLU A 142 -21.32 2.00 10.84
C GLU A 142 -20.94 2.47 12.26
N ALA A 143 -19.64 2.46 12.57
CA ALA A 143 -19.15 2.99 13.82
C ALA A 143 -19.43 4.50 13.97
N PHE A 144 -19.20 5.27 12.91
CA PHE A 144 -19.46 6.71 12.88
C PHE A 144 -20.95 7.02 13.15
N VAL A 145 -21.86 6.37 12.43
CA VAL A 145 -23.31 6.50 12.63
C VAL A 145 -23.70 6.22 14.10
N LYS A 146 -23.19 5.11 14.65
CA LYS A 146 -23.42 4.72 16.04
C LYS A 146 -22.94 5.79 17.03
N PHE A 147 -21.71 6.31 16.87
CA PHE A 147 -21.15 7.33 17.74
C PHE A 147 -21.84 8.69 17.60
N MET A 148 -22.32 9.03 16.41
CA MET A 148 -23.09 10.24 16.14
C MET A 148 -24.52 10.17 16.70
N GLY A 149 -25.03 8.99 17.06
CA GLY A 149 -26.43 8.78 17.43
C GLY A 149 -27.39 9.11 16.29
N GLU A 150 -27.00 8.74 15.06
CA GLU A 150 -27.77 8.81 13.82
C GLU A 150 -28.18 10.22 13.38
N LYS A 151 -27.58 11.29 13.93
CA LYS A 151 -27.96 12.69 13.63
C LYS A 151 -26.83 13.69 13.86
N GLY A 152 -26.93 14.82 13.16
CA GLY A 152 -26.04 15.96 13.32
C GLY A 152 -25.20 16.27 12.08
N ASN A 153 -24.56 17.43 12.09
CA ASN A 153 -23.71 17.86 11.00
C ASN A 153 -22.35 17.17 11.07
N TYR A 154 -21.88 16.69 9.92
CA TYR A 154 -20.57 16.06 9.84
C TYR A 154 -19.75 16.57 8.65
N VAL A 155 -18.45 16.30 8.72
CA VAL A 155 -17.45 16.63 7.72
C VAL A 155 -16.81 15.34 7.23
N GLU A 156 -16.50 15.24 5.94
CA GLU A 156 -15.65 14.20 5.38
C GLU A 156 -14.32 14.80 4.90
N LEU A 157 -13.20 14.24 5.38
CA LEU A 157 -11.88 14.51 4.84
C LEU A 157 -11.46 13.34 3.96
N VAL A 158 -11.35 13.60 2.65
CA VAL A 158 -11.04 12.63 1.61
C VAL A 158 -9.54 12.58 1.37
N GLY A 159 -9.02 11.43 0.96
CA GLY A 159 -7.64 11.25 0.56
C GLY A 159 -7.29 11.87 -0.80
N LYS A 160 -6.14 11.48 -1.34
CA LYS A 160 -5.65 11.96 -2.65
C LYS A 160 -6.50 11.37 -3.77
N GLU A 161 -7.08 12.22 -4.63
CA GLU A 161 -8.03 11.78 -5.67
C GLU A 161 -7.40 10.89 -6.75
N SER A 162 -6.08 10.99 -6.97
CA SER A 162 -5.35 10.11 -7.91
C SER A 162 -5.13 8.69 -7.38
N ASP A 163 -5.46 8.44 -6.12
CA ASP A 163 -5.46 7.14 -5.45
C ASP A 163 -6.89 6.59 -5.42
N THR A 164 -7.09 5.41 -5.98
CA THR A 164 -8.42 4.75 -6.04
C THR A 164 -9.01 4.51 -4.65
N ASN A 165 -8.18 4.33 -3.61
CA ASN A 165 -8.63 4.11 -2.24
C ASN A 165 -9.46 5.28 -1.71
N ALA A 166 -9.16 6.53 -2.10
CA ALA A 166 -9.90 7.71 -1.68
C ALA A 166 -11.40 7.62 -2.07
N GLY A 167 -11.66 7.31 -3.33
CA GLY A 167 -13.03 7.14 -3.84
C GLY A 167 -13.73 5.91 -3.27
N ILE A 168 -13.01 4.79 -3.13
CA ILE A 168 -13.58 3.54 -2.60
C ILE A 168 -13.99 3.70 -1.14
N ARG A 169 -13.15 4.34 -0.30
CA ARG A 169 -13.46 4.59 1.12
C ARG A 169 -14.63 5.57 1.26
N SER A 170 -14.60 6.69 0.51
CA SER A 170 -15.71 7.65 0.50
C SER A 170 -17.04 6.98 0.12
N LYS A 171 -17.02 6.16 -0.96
CA LYS A 171 -18.22 5.38 -1.34
C LYS A 171 -18.70 4.47 -0.22
N GLY A 172 -17.80 3.72 0.44
CA GLY A 172 -18.15 2.83 1.52
C GLY A 172 -18.75 3.56 2.73
N TYR A 173 -18.26 4.75 3.06
CA TYR A 173 -18.85 5.62 4.09
C TYR A 173 -20.25 6.07 3.71
N HIS A 174 -20.44 6.60 2.49
CA HIS A 174 -21.72 7.12 2.03
C HIS A 174 -22.77 6.02 1.87
N ASP A 175 -22.39 4.82 1.42
CA ASP A 175 -23.35 3.68 1.32
C ASP A 175 -23.95 3.28 2.69
N VAL A 176 -23.32 3.71 3.79
CA VAL A 176 -23.83 3.52 5.16
C VAL A 176 -24.48 4.81 5.67
N ILE A 177 -23.75 5.92 5.69
CA ILE A 177 -24.15 7.17 6.37
C ILE A 177 -25.40 7.78 5.71
N ASP A 178 -25.50 7.73 4.38
CA ASP A 178 -26.62 8.33 3.63
C ASP A 178 -27.98 7.64 3.88
N GLN A 179 -27.99 6.48 4.55
CA GLN A 179 -29.21 5.83 5.01
C GLN A 179 -29.85 6.54 6.22
N TYR A 180 -29.13 7.48 6.85
CA TYR A 180 -29.57 8.22 8.03
C TYR A 180 -29.83 9.68 7.68
N PRO A 181 -31.08 10.06 7.39
CA PRO A 181 -31.42 11.37 6.83
C PRO A 181 -31.12 12.55 7.77
N ASP A 182 -30.93 12.29 9.06
CA ASP A 182 -30.59 13.32 10.05
C ASP A 182 -29.08 13.53 10.20
N LEU A 183 -28.23 12.74 9.57
CA LEU A 183 -26.81 13.00 9.37
C LEU A 183 -26.63 13.91 8.15
N LYS A 184 -26.09 15.11 8.35
CA LYS A 184 -25.94 16.13 7.29
C LYS A 184 -24.49 16.39 7.00
N LEU A 185 -24.04 16.05 5.79
CA LEU A 185 -22.73 16.42 5.28
C LEU A 185 -22.69 17.93 5.05
N VAL A 186 -21.86 18.66 5.81
CA VAL A 186 -21.73 20.14 5.71
C VAL A 186 -20.46 20.59 5.00
N ALA A 187 -19.46 19.72 4.91
CA ALA A 187 -18.25 19.95 4.14
C ALA A 187 -17.58 18.61 3.75
N ARG A 188 -17.03 18.57 2.53
CA ARG A 188 -16.21 17.48 2.01
C ARG A 188 -15.01 18.08 1.31
N GLN A 189 -13.80 17.75 1.76
CA GLN A 189 -12.56 18.26 1.17
C GLN A 189 -11.48 17.18 1.13
N SER A 190 -10.66 17.20 0.09
CA SER A 190 -9.44 16.41 0.07
C SER A 190 -8.36 17.06 0.94
N ALA A 191 -7.69 16.23 1.75
CA ALA A 191 -6.49 16.61 2.50
C ALA A 191 -5.31 15.68 2.16
N ASN A 192 -5.34 15.01 1.00
CA ASN A 192 -4.25 14.31 0.33
C ASN A 192 -3.47 13.33 1.23
N TRP A 193 -4.14 12.65 2.17
CA TRP A 193 -3.54 11.76 3.18
C TRP A 193 -2.60 12.47 4.17
N SER A 194 -2.56 13.81 4.18
CA SER A 194 -1.63 14.64 4.94
C SER A 194 -2.24 15.14 6.24
N GLN A 195 -1.53 14.99 7.36
CA GLN A 195 -1.92 15.53 8.65
C GLN A 195 -1.98 17.06 8.64
N THR A 196 -0.97 17.70 8.05
CA THR A 196 -0.87 19.17 7.97
C THR A 196 -1.98 19.78 7.11
N GLU A 197 -2.27 19.16 5.95
CA GLU A 197 -3.35 19.61 5.11
C GLU A 197 -4.72 19.41 5.79
N ALA A 198 -4.91 18.27 6.46
CA ALA A 198 -6.15 18.02 7.21
C ALA A 198 -6.37 19.05 8.33
N TYR A 199 -5.31 19.41 9.06
CA TYR A 199 -5.36 20.48 10.05
C TYR A 199 -5.84 21.79 9.42
N SER A 200 -5.17 22.28 8.37
CA SER A 200 -5.49 23.55 7.71
C SER A 200 -6.90 23.56 7.08
N LYS A 201 -7.31 22.43 6.45
CA LYS A 201 -8.66 22.29 5.92
C LYS A 201 -9.70 22.34 7.03
N MET A 202 -9.44 21.63 8.14
CA MET A 202 -10.38 21.60 9.28
C MET A 202 -10.51 22.97 9.96
N GLU A 203 -9.42 23.75 10.10
CA GLU A 203 -9.49 25.14 10.59
C GLU A 203 -10.47 25.98 9.74
N SER A 204 -10.33 25.92 8.42
CA SER A 204 -11.22 26.64 7.49
C SER A 204 -12.67 26.16 7.58
N ILE A 205 -12.88 24.86 7.71
CA ILE A 205 -14.22 24.27 7.83
C ILE A 205 -14.89 24.68 9.15
N ILE A 206 -14.15 24.70 10.27
CA ILE A 206 -14.63 25.13 11.57
C ILE A 206 -15.06 26.62 11.57
N GLN A 207 -14.34 27.47 10.85
CA GLN A 207 -14.72 28.88 10.71
C GLN A 207 -16.07 29.04 10.00
N ALA A 208 -16.31 28.27 8.94
CA ALA A 208 -17.54 28.29 8.15
C ALA A 208 -18.71 27.55 8.81
N ASN A 209 -18.44 26.55 9.63
CA ASN A 209 -19.45 25.64 10.20
C ASN A 209 -19.27 25.50 11.72
N LYS A 210 -20.08 26.20 12.51
CA LYS A 210 -19.96 26.22 13.99
C LYS A 210 -20.63 25.02 14.69
N ASN A 211 -21.45 24.26 13.99
CA ASN A 211 -22.24 23.16 14.59
C ASN A 211 -21.84 21.79 13.99
N ILE A 212 -20.53 21.51 13.96
CA ILE A 212 -20.01 20.22 13.56
C ILE A 212 -20.12 19.26 14.75
N LYS A 213 -20.63 18.06 14.51
CA LYS A 213 -20.76 16.98 15.51
C LYS A 213 -19.84 15.81 15.24
N GLY A 214 -19.42 15.61 13.99
CA GLY A 214 -18.53 14.54 13.60
C GLY A 214 -17.64 14.87 12.43
N VAL A 215 -16.51 14.16 12.35
CA VAL A 215 -15.57 14.17 11.21
C VAL A 215 -15.23 12.72 10.89
N ILE A 216 -15.44 12.31 9.65
CA ILE A 216 -14.96 11.04 9.15
C ILE A 216 -13.82 11.27 8.18
N CYS A 217 -12.70 10.57 8.39
CA CYS A 217 -11.47 10.79 7.65
C CYS A 217 -11.11 9.55 6.84
N GLY A 218 -10.60 9.77 5.63
CA GLY A 218 -10.15 8.70 4.76
C GLY A 218 -8.92 7.96 5.30
N ASN A 219 -8.13 8.58 6.22
CA ASN A 219 -7.04 7.91 6.92
C ASN A 219 -6.76 8.50 8.32
N ASP A 220 -5.89 7.82 9.07
CA ASP A 220 -5.53 8.15 10.45
C ASP A 220 -4.70 9.44 10.55
N THR A 221 -3.79 9.69 9.63
CA THR A 221 -3.00 10.93 9.62
C THR A 221 -3.90 12.16 9.46
N MET A 222 -4.91 12.08 8.59
CA MET A 222 -5.92 13.15 8.48
C MET A 222 -6.80 13.24 9.72
N ALA A 223 -7.14 12.11 10.36
CA ALA A 223 -7.92 12.10 11.61
C ALA A 223 -7.16 12.80 12.75
N MET A 224 -5.85 12.59 12.87
CA MET A 224 -4.99 13.28 13.83
C MET A 224 -4.90 14.79 13.54
N GLY A 225 -4.80 15.18 12.28
CA GLY A 225 -4.82 16.59 11.88
C GLY A 225 -6.15 17.27 12.20
N ALA A 226 -7.25 16.62 11.86
CA ALA A 226 -8.59 17.10 12.18
C ALA A 226 -8.82 17.25 13.70
N MET A 227 -8.41 16.25 14.48
CA MET A 227 -8.51 16.30 15.95
C MET A 227 -7.68 17.43 16.54
N ALA A 228 -6.46 17.68 16.03
CA ALA A 228 -5.63 18.78 16.47
C ALA A 228 -6.30 20.14 16.22
N ALA A 229 -6.90 20.36 15.05
CA ALA A 229 -7.65 21.59 14.72
C ALA A 229 -8.89 21.75 15.60
N LEU A 230 -9.63 20.66 15.83
CA LEU A 230 -10.79 20.68 16.73
C LEU A 230 -10.40 21.03 18.17
N ASN A 231 -9.33 20.45 18.69
CA ASN A 231 -8.82 20.76 20.03
C ASN A 231 -8.39 22.22 20.15
N ALA A 232 -7.69 22.77 19.15
CA ALA A 232 -7.30 24.17 19.10
C ALA A 232 -8.51 25.12 19.11
N ALA A 233 -9.63 24.69 18.52
CA ALA A 233 -10.89 25.43 18.48
C ALA A 233 -11.80 25.19 19.72
N GLY A 234 -11.36 24.41 20.71
CA GLY A 234 -12.18 24.06 21.89
C GLY A 234 -13.32 23.08 21.57
N MET A 235 -13.24 22.35 20.45
CA MET A 235 -14.27 21.44 19.96
C MET A 235 -13.85 19.94 20.12
N GLY A 236 -13.06 19.61 21.13
CA GLY A 236 -12.55 18.25 21.36
C GLY A 236 -13.62 17.17 21.61
N GLN A 237 -14.89 17.56 21.80
CA GLN A 237 -16.03 16.66 21.94
C GLN A 237 -16.56 16.13 20.59
N VAL A 238 -16.13 16.67 19.46
CA VAL A 238 -16.56 16.25 18.13
C VAL A 238 -16.10 14.80 17.88
N ILE A 239 -17.01 13.98 17.36
CA ILE A 239 -16.73 12.58 17.03
C ILE A 239 -15.74 12.52 15.85
N VAL A 240 -14.62 11.82 15.99
CA VAL A 240 -13.68 11.60 14.90
C VAL A 240 -13.49 10.11 14.67
N VAL A 241 -13.52 9.70 13.40
CA VAL A 241 -13.25 8.33 12.94
C VAL A 241 -12.19 8.37 11.84
N GLY A 242 -11.19 7.49 11.95
CA GLY A 242 -10.09 7.35 11.00
C GLY A 242 -10.13 6.04 10.22
N PHE A 243 -9.03 5.77 9.54
CA PHE A 243 -8.77 4.55 8.79
C PHE A 243 -7.25 4.33 8.78
N ASP A 244 -6.74 3.14 8.92
CA ASP A 244 -5.40 2.55 8.83
C ASP A 244 -5.02 1.70 10.05
N GLY A 245 -5.38 2.11 11.28
CA GLY A 245 -4.96 1.42 12.51
C GLY A 245 -3.54 1.81 12.96
N SER A 246 -3.21 3.09 12.92
CA SER A 246 -1.93 3.61 13.40
C SER A 246 -1.82 3.57 14.92
N ASN A 247 -0.57 3.54 15.43
CA ASN A 247 -0.33 3.60 16.86
C ASN A 247 -0.80 4.93 17.49
N ASP A 248 -0.63 6.05 16.76
CA ASP A 248 -1.04 7.37 17.25
C ASP A 248 -2.57 7.45 17.43
N VAL A 249 -3.32 6.90 16.46
CA VAL A 249 -4.78 6.82 16.55
C VAL A 249 -5.21 5.80 17.61
N ARG A 250 -4.52 4.66 17.76
CA ARG A 250 -4.74 3.75 18.89
C ARG A 250 -4.68 4.47 20.22
N ASP A 251 -3.61 5.24 20.44
CA ASP A 251 -3.40 5.96 21.69
C ASP A 251 -4.45 7.05 21.90
N SER A 252 -4.87 7.73 20.82
CA SER A 252 -5.96 8.69 20.81
C SER A 252 -7.32 8.02 21.13
N ILE A 253 -7.58 6.82 20.61
CA ILE A 253 -8.78 6.04 20.94
C ILE A 253 -8.80 5.66 22.43
N LEU A 254 -7.66 5.23 22.97
CA LEU A 254 -7.56 4.87 24.39
C LEU A 254 -7.83 6.08 25.30
N ARG A 255 -7.39 7.29 24.91
CA ARG A 255 -7.73 8.55 25.60
C ARG A 255 -9.17 9.01 25.34
N GLY A 256 -9.86 8.45 24.36
CA GLY A 256 -11.25 8.78 24.03
C GLY A 256 -11.42 9.99 23.10
N GLU A 257 -10.35 10.49 22.50
CA GLU A 257 -10.34 11.63 21.57
C GLU A 257 -10.87 11.20 20.20
N ILE A 258 -10.27 10.18 19.57
CA ILE A 258 -10.79 9.52 18.37
C ILE A 258 -11.64 8.31 18.80
N LYS A 259 -12.70 7.99 18.06
CA LYS A 259 -13.67 6.95 18.48
C LYS A 259 -13.39 5.60 17.85
N ALA A 260 -12.93 5.58 16.59
CA ALA A 260 -12.63 4.35 15.88
C ALA A 260 -11.66 4.58 14.72
N THR A 261 -11.04 3.50 14.27
CA THR A 261 -10.32 3.41 12.99
C THR A 261 -10.52 2.03 12.36
N ALA A 262 -10.46 1.91 11.05
CA ALA A 262 -10.45 0.62 10.37
C ALA A 262 -8.99 0.20 10.11
N LEU A 263 -8.52 -0.83 10.81
CA LEU A 263 -7.16 -1.34 10.67
C LEU A 263 -6.93 -1.96 9.29
N GLN A 264 -5.92 -1.50 8.59
CA GLN A 264 -5.32 -2.11 7.42
C GLN A 264 -4.06 -2.91 7.82
N PRO A 265 -3.87 -4.15 7.40
CA PRO A 265 -2.68 -4.92 7.77
C PRO A 265 -1.47 -4.59 6.86
N ALA A 266 -1.01 -3.33 6.84
CA ALA A 266 0.02 -2.80 5.95
C ALA A 266 1.31 -3.63 5.93
N TYR A 267 1.84 -3.92 7.12
CA TYR A 267 3.05 -4.74 7.28
C TYR A 267 2.87 -6.12 6.63
N ARG A 268 1.71 -6.77 6.86
CA ARG A 268 1.43 -8.11 6.31
C ARG A 268 1.23 -8.10 4.80
N ILE A 269 0.58 -7.08 4.26
CA ILE A 269 0.41 -6.90 2.80
C ILE A 269 1.79 -6.84 2.13
N ALA A 270 2.70 -6.06 2.68
CA ALA A 270 4.06 -5.92 2.17
C ALA A 270 4.87 -7.22 2.27
N GLU A 271 4.77 -7.96 3.39
CA GLU A 271 5.37 -9.30 3.51
C GLU A 271 4.84 -10.26 2.44
N MET A 272 3.51 -10.29 2.23
CA MET A 272 2.87 -11.16 1.24
C MET A 272 3.34 -10.86 -0.18
N ALA A 273 3.53 -9.59 -0.52
CA ALA A 273 4.06 -9.21 -1.83
C ALA A 273 5.47 -9.77 -2.06
N VAL A 274 6.33 -9.73 -1.05
CA VAL A 274 7.68 -10.30 -1.11
C VAL A 274 7.64 -11.83 -1.15
N GLU A 275 6.77 -12.49 -0.39
CA GLU A 275 6.57 -13.95 -0.46
C GLU A 275 6.12 -14.39 -1.85
N GLN A 276 5.23 -13.62 -2.47
CA GLN A 276 4.78 -13.86 -3.84
C GLN A 276 5.89 -13.58 -4.85
N ALA A 277 6.72 -12.56 -4.63
CA ALA A 277 7.89 -12.29 -5.46
C ALA A 277 8.89 -13.44 -5.42
N ASP A 278 9.23 -13.94 -4.24
CA ASP A 278 10.12 -15.09 -4.07
C ASP A 278 9.58 -16.34 -4.78
N LYS A 279 8.30 -16.64 -4.60
CA LYS A 279 7.65 -17.77 -5.28
C LYS A 279 7.68 -17.59 -6.80
N TYR A 280 7.30 -16.40 -7.29
CA TYR A 280 7.28 -16.10 -8.73
C TYR A 280 8.67 -16.22 -9.35
N LEU A 281 9.70 -15.70 -8.71
CA LEU A 281 11.08 -15.78 -9.19
C LEU A 281 11.60 -17.25 -9.27
N LYS A 282 11.11 -18.12 -8.40
CA LYS A 282 11.48 -19.54 -8.37
C LYS A 282 10.68 -20.41 -9.34
N THR A 283 9.41 -20.09 -9.57
CA THR A 283 8.45 -20.99 -10.25
C THR A 283 7.78 -20.39 -11.49
N GLY A 284 7.93 -19.09 -11.73
CA GLY A 284 7.25 -18.36 -12.81
C GLY A 284 5.79 -18.00 -12.52
N SER A 285 5.25 -18.36 -11.32
CA SER A 285 3.85 -18.10 -10.96
C SER A 285 3.68 -17.93 -9.46
N THR A 286 2.78 -17.04 -9.05
CA THR A 286 2.33 -16.97 -7.64
C THR A 286 1.29 -18.05 -7.31
N GLY A 287 0.60 -18.61 -8.32
CA GLY A 287 -0.55 -19.48 -8.13
C GLY A 287 -1.80 -18.76 -7.58
N LEU A 288 -1.78 -17.42 -7.54
CA LEU A 288 -2.84 -16.57 -7.01
C LEU A 288 -3.38 -15.63 -8.10
N LYS A 289 -4.56 -15.06 -7.89
CA LYS A 289 -5.09 -13.99 -8.75
C LYS A 289 -4.23 -12.74 -8.61
N GLU A 290 -4.16 -11.93 -9.66
CA GLU A 290 -3.44 -10.65 -9.64
C GLU A 290 -3.98 -9.73 -8.55
N LYS A 291 -5.30 -9.47 -8.54
CA LYS A 291 -5.97 -8.64 -7.53
C LYS A 291 -6.37 -9.47 -6.31
N GLN A 292 -5.92 -9.02 -5.14
CA GLN A 292 -6.14 -9.68 -3.86
C GLN A 292 -6.55 -8.66 -2.81
N LEU A 293 -7.61 -8.97 -2.07
CA LEU A 293 -8.14 -8.13 -1.00
C LEU A 293 -7.86 -8.74 0.36
N MET A 294 -7.48 -7.91 1.32
CA MET A 294 -7.36 -8.27 2.73
C MET A 294 -8.37 -7.48 3.55
N ASP A 295 -9.20 -8.17 4.31
CA ASP A 295 -10.24 -7.54 5.12
C ASP A 295 -9.63 -6.66 6.23
N CYS A 296 -10.30 -5.53 6.46
CA CYS A 296 -9.99 -4.60 7.54
C CYS A 296 -10.68 -5.04 8.84
N ILE A 297 -10.17 -4.56 9.96
CA ILE A 297 -10.71 -4.82 11.30
C ILE A 297 -11.09 -3.49 11.94
N LEU A 298 -12.32 -3.35 12.43
CA LEU A 298 -12.70 -2.17 13.19
C LEU A 298 -11.99 -2.14 14.56
N ILE A 299 -11.32 -1.04 14.84
CA ILE A 299 -10.68 -0.75 16.11
C ILE A 299 -11.48 0.32 16.83
N THR A 300 -11.89 0.00 18.05
CA THR A 300 -12.55 0.88 19.01
C THR A 300 -11.85 0.79 20.36
N LYS A 301 -12.33 1.52 21.33
CA LYS A 301 -11.78 1.46 22.70
C LYS A 301 -11.77 0.04 23.29
N GLU A 302 -12.65 -0.84 22.84
CA GLU A 302 -12.79 -2.21 23.34
C GLU A 302 -11.61 -3.12 22.96
N ASN A 303 -10.95 -2.85 21.81
CA ASN A 303 -9.86 -3.68 21.28
C ASN A 303 -8.58 -2.92 20.92
N ALA A 304 -8.55 -1.59 21.08
CA ALA A 304 -7.41 -0.77 20.73
C ALA A 304 -6.12 -1.18 21.47
N ASN A 305 -6.23 -1.71 22.70
CA ASN A 305 -5.08 -2.20 23.46
C ASN A 305 -4.37 -3.40 22.83
N LYS A 306 -5.03 -4.08 21.87
CA LYS A 306 -4.46 -5.18 21.08
C LYS A 306 -3.82 -4.71 19.79
N LEU A 307 -4.01 -3.44 19.40
CA LEU A 307 -3.43 -2.89 18.18
C LEU A 307 -1.96 -2.52 18.40
N GLU A 308 -1.09 -2.96 17.50
CA GLU A 308 0.32 -2.59 17.48
C GLU A 308 0.88 -2.65 16.07
N THR A 309 1.43 -1.53 15.61
CA THR A 309 2.15 -1.44 14.32
C THR A 309 1.36 -2.04 13.15
N PHE A 310 0.12 -1.55 12.95
CA PHE A 310 -0.79 -2.00 11.88
C PHE A 310 -1.09 -3.51 11.91
N ALA A 311 -1.17 -4.09 13.10
CA ALA A 311 -1.53 -5.48 13.32
C ALA A 311 -2.24 -5.66 14.66
N MET A 312 -3.02 -6.73 14.80
CA MET A 312 -3.56 -7.15 16.07
C MET A 312 -2.60 -8.09 16.79
N LYS A 313 -2.31 -7.83 18.06
CA LYS A 313 -1.62 -8.80 18.93
C LYS A 313 -2.44 -10.08 19.03
N LYS A 314 -1.74 -11.19 19.00
CA LYS A 314 -2.33 -12.54 19.18
C LYS A 314 -2.78 -12.77 20.62
#